data_6370740f4e507356b7d213e08ee99cc0
#
_entry.id   6370740f4e507356b7d213e08ee99cc0
#
_cell.length_a   1.000
_cell.length_b   1.000
_cell.length_c   1.000
_cell.angle_alpha   90.00
_cell.angle_beta   90.00
_cell.angle_gamma   90.00
#
_symmetry.space_group_name_H-M   'P 1'
#
loop_
_entity.id
_entity.type
_entity.pdbx_description
1 polymer ?
#
loop_
_entity_poly.entity_id
_entity_poly.type
_entity_poly.pdbx_seq_one_letter_code
_entity_poly.pdbx_strand_id
1 'polypeptide(L)'
;MRFLFFGTVPNTCIEQFLRVVPFDDWGEVYVGCSGTLKIEEAIRSRYSDIPIHANDVSLFSCPLGWYYTDQPYPINFHSRLDFINQYIEDKPYEYTVAAVLVAQELSRYHRDNNYCKAHFQYLKDHFLDFQQKAVDKLQEKKAKLKLDSYFAGDWRDHMETAIEKKKGIASFPPFFGTSDYASQFKFINSNIAWPEPSFRDYRPEHFRLALERCIDSGVNYMLLSDQKFEDIKPTLEFIQGRKVPHYMYCNTTRSSVRHLFAKPEPFLYKPVETQKLTRKSRIEIVKAEAKHLNFIKDVYLAKGIIHTAGLVNYLVVIDGMLAGGVIYALNKYGVTAASGEVYHVSECIYLLSDVTISNEN
;
A
#
# COMPACT_ATOMS: atom_id res chain seq x y z
N MET A 1 14.90 -1.78 -1.35
CA MET A 1 13.83 -2.43 -0.60
C MET A 1 12.59 -1.54 -0.64
N ARG A 2 11.43 -2.03 -1.02
CA ARG A 2 10.16 -1.30 -0.86
C ARG A 2 9.50 -1.87 0.39
N PHE A 3 9.47 -1.12 1.47
CA PHE A 3 8.66 -1.48 2.62
C PHE A 3 7.20 -1.43 2.20
N LEU A 4 6.57 -2.59 2.05
CA LEU A 4 5.18 -2.68 1.63
C LEU A 4 4.30 -2.71 2.88
N PHE A 5 3.54 -1.66 3.03
CA PHE A 5 2.39 -1.62 3.93
C PHE A 5 1.15 -1.99 3.10
N PHE A 6 0.38 -2.98 3.54
CA PHE A 6 -0.90 -3.30 2.90
C PHE A 6 -1.92 -2.22 3.29
N GLY A 7 -2.74 -1.81 2.35
CA GLY A 7 -3.71 -0.73 2.57
C GLY A 7 -3.17 0.68 2.25
N THR A 8 -1.96 0.79 1.71
CA THR A 8 -1.43 2.08 1.26
C THR A 8 -2.32 2.70 0.19
N VAL A 9 -2.71 3.95 0.39
CA VAL A 9 -3.44 4.73 -0.63
C VAL A 9 -2.61 4.78 -1.91
N PRO A 10 -3.17 4.42 -3.05
CA PRO A 10 -2.45 4.39 -4.31
C PRO A 10 -2.02 5.77 -4.80
N ASN A 11 -0.90 5.84 -5.54
CA ASN A 11 -0.35 7.12 -6.03
C ASN A 11 -1.35 7.90 -6.87
N THR A 12 -2.10 7.21 -7.73
CA THR A 12 -3.11 7.84 -8.59
C THR A 12 -4.20 8.54 -7.78
N CYS A 13 -4.58 7.99 -6.62
CA CYS A 13 -5.52 8.65 -5.71
C CYS A 13 -4.88 9.87 -5.06
N ILE A 14 -3.63 9.72 -4.59
CA ILE A 14 -2.88 10.81 -3.98
C ILE A 14 -2.77 11.99 -4.93
N GLU A 15 -2.40 11.74 -6.18
CA GLU A 15 -2.32 12.77 -7.22
C GLU A 15 -3.66 13.48 -7.44
N GLN A 16 -4.77 12.72 -7.44
CA GLN A 16 -6.09 13.28 -7.64
C GLN A 16 -6.53 14.16 -6.46
N PHE A 17 -6.42 13.69 -5.23
CA PHE A 17 -6.86 14.52 -4.12
C PHE A 17 -5.91 15.72 -3.85
N LEU A 18 -4.61 15.60 -4.08
CA LEU A 18 -3.72 16.77 -4.06
C LEU A 18 -4.08 17.83 -5.12
N ARG A 19 -4.63 17.38 -6.23
CA ARG A 19 -5.11 18.29 -7.29
C ARG A 19 -6.41 18.97 -6.91
N VAL A 20 -7.29 18.27 -6.22
CA VAL A 20 -8.66 18.68 -5.96
C VAL A 20 -8.81 19.41 -4.63
N VAL A 21 -8.15 18.94 -3.58
CA VAL A 21 -8.27 19.47 -2.23
C VAL A 21 -7.33 20.67 -2.02
N PRO A 22 -7.85 21.82 -1.58
CA PRO A 22 -7.04 23.01 -1.34
C PRO A 22 -6.41 23.00 0.06
N PHE A 23 -5.44 22.11 0.30
CA PHE A 23 -4.79 21.97 1.62
C PHE A 23 -4.15 23.29 2.12
N ASP A 24 -3.67 24.13 1.22
CA ASP A 24 -3.10 25.46 1.54
C ASP A 24 -4.11 26.41 2.18
N ASP A 25 -5.40 26.24 1.91
CA ASP A 25 -6.46 27.04 2.52
C ASP A 25 -6.87 26.53 3.92
N TRP A 26 -6.34 25.37 4.34
CA TRP A 26 -6.74 24.74 5.61
C TRP A 26 -5.92 25.24 6.83
N GLY A 27 -4.80 25.88 6.59
CA GLY A 27 -3.89 26.40 7.61
C GLY A 27 -3.05 25.33 8.29
N GLU A 28 -3.65 24.26 8.81
CA GLU A 28 -3.02 23.07 9.39
C GLU A 28 -3.79 21.82 8.97
N VAL A 29 -3.10 20.67 8.86
CA VAL A 29 -3.72 19.41 8.45
C VAL A 29 -3.43 18.31 9.48
N TYR A 30 -4.51 17.72 10.00
CA TYR A 30 -4.49 16.54 10.87
C TYR A 30 -4.73 15.30 10.01
N VAL A 31 -3.70 14.47 9.83
CA VAL A 31 -3.76 13.26 9.01
C VAL A 31 -3.98 12.05 9.91
N GLY A 32 -5.12 11.38 9.73
CA GLY A 32 -5.47 10.16 10.46
C GLY A 32 -5.17 8.89 9.66
N CYS A 33 -4.72 7.83 10.35
CA CYS A 33 -4.35 6.53 9.76
C CYS A 33 -3.22 6.65 8.73
N SER A 34 -2.12 7.26 9.14
CA SER A 34 -0.98 7.67 8.31
C SER A 34 -0.22 6.53 7.64
N GLY A 35 -0.23 5.33 8.23
CA GLY A 35 0.47 4.16 7.71
C GLY A 35 1.96 4.43 7.46
N THR A 36 2.35 4.55 6.20
CA THR A 36 3.74 4.82 5.79
C THR A 36 4.11 6.32 5.74
N LEU A 37 3.22 7.20 6.20
CA LEU A 37 3.37 8.66 6.10
C LEU A 37 3.51 9.15 4.64
N LYS A 38 2.90 8.46 3.73
CA LYS A 38 2.99 8.75 2.29
C LYS A 38 2.12 9.94 1.89
N ILE A 39 0.99 10.10 2.59
CA ILE A 39 0.07 11.21 2.38
C ILE A 39 0.71 12.51 2.86
N GLU A 40 1.29 12.50 4.04
CA GLU A 40 2.00 13.63 4.64
C GLU A 40 3.17 14.06 3.75
N GLU A 41 3.94 13.09 3.24
CA GLU A 41 5.02 13.36 2.29
C GLU A 41 4.50 14.00 1.00
N ALA A 42 3.39 13.54 0.49
CA ALA A 42 2.76 14.08 -0.70
C ALA A 42 2.18 15.48 -0.48
N ILE A 43 1.55 15.74 0.67
CA ILE A 43 1.08 17.08 1.06
C ILE A 43 2.29 18.01 1.20
N ARG A 44 3.32 17.61 1.96
CA ARG A 44 4.54 18.41 2.18
C ARG A 44 5.28 18.74 0.89
N SER A 45 5.35 17.79 -0.07
CA SER A 45 6.02 18.02 -1.35
C SER A 45 5.36 19.09 -2.20
N ARG A 46 4.07 19.31 -2.02
CA ARG A 46 3.30 20.31 -2.77
C ARG A 46 3.10 21.62 -1.98
N TYR A 47 3.02 21.50 -0.66
CA TYR A 47 2.71 22.59 0.26
C TYR A 47 3.76 22.59 1.38
N SER A 48 4.88 23.33 1.18
CA SER A 48 6.07 23.27 2.03
C SER A 48 5.83 23.74 3.47
N ASP A 49 4.89 24.65 3.68
CA ASP A 49 4.78 25.42 4.93
C ASP A 49 3.54 25.06 5.77
N ILE A 50 2.71 24.13 5.30
CA ILE A 50 1.52 23.71 6.06
C ILE A 50 1.95 22.83 7.23
N PRO A 51 1.59 23.16 8.49
CA PRO A 51 1.77 22.24 9.61
C PRO A 51 1.00 20.93 9.41
N ILE A 52 1.69 19.79 9.61
CA ILE A 52 1.15 18.44 9.42
C ILE A 52 1.25 17.67 10.72
N HIS A 53 0.10 17.26 11.24
CA HIS A 53 -0.05 16.44 12.43
C HIS A 53 -0.49 15.04 12.02
N ALA A 54 0.35 14.04 12.23
CA ALA A 54 0.11 12.66 11.78
C ALA A 54 -0.40 11.77 12.92
N ASN A 55 -1.09 10.69 12.57
CA ASN A 55 -1.64 9.74 13.54
C ASN A 55 -1.69 8.32 12.99
N ASP A 56 -1.41 7.35 13.84
CA ASP A 56 -1.69 5.93 13.59
C ASP A 56 -1.64 5.13 14.92
N VAL A 57 -1.99 3.85 14.86
CA VAL A 57 -1.96 2.91 16.00
C VAL A 57 -1.04 1.72 15.76
N SER A 58 -0.50 1.56 14.55
CA SER A 58 0.23 0.35 14.18
C SER A 58 1.69 0.38 14.61
N LEU A 59 2.22 -0.78 14.99
CA LEU A 59 3.66 -0.97 15.25
C LEU A 59 4.53 -0.59 14.04
N PHE A 60 3.97 -0.57 12.83
CA PHE A 60 4.69 -0.11 11.66
C PHE A 60 4.81 1.42 11.61
N SER A 61 3.74 2.12 11.92
CA SER A 61 3.63 3.57 11.75
C SER A 61 4.13 4.36 12.96
N CYS A 62 3.83 3.89 14.19
CA CYS A 62 4.20 4.61 15.40
C CYS A 62 5.71 4.86 15.53
N PRO A 63 6.60 3.89 15.32
CA PRO A 63 8.05 4.14 15.36
C PRO A 63 8.52 5.15 14.32
N LEU A 64 7.90 5.17 13.13
CA LEU A 64 8.17 6.18 12.09
C LEU A 64 7.77 7.57 12.56
N GLY A 65 6.54 7.72 13.07
CA GLY A 65 6.03 8.98 13.56
C GLY A 65 6.88 9.53 14.71
N TRP A 66 7.22 8.70 15.66
CA TRP A 66 8.10 9.08 16.79
C TRP A 66 9.50 9.50 16.34
N TYR A 67 10.07 8.82 15.37
CA TYR A 67 11.35 9.19 14.79
C TYR A 67 11.29 10.55 14.07
N TYR A 68 10.24 10.77 13.28
CA TYR A 68 10.11 12.01 12.52
C TYR A 68 9.76 13.24 13.37
N THR A 69 9.26 13.01 14.60
CA THR A 69 8.95 14.08 15.57
C THR A 69 9.90 14.15 16.76
N ASP A 70 11.03 13.42 16.69
CA ASP A 70 12.06 13.40 17.75
C ASP A 70 11.52 12.96 19.13
N GLN A 71 10.61 12.00 19.15
CA GLN A 71 9.98 11.43 20.34
C GLN A 71 10.26 9.92 20.46
N PRO A 72 11.50 9.49 20.71
CA PRO A 72 11.84 8.07 20.75
C PRO A 72 11.16 7.34 21.90
N TYR A 73 10.63 6.15 21.63
CA TYR A 73 10.06 5.23 22.61
C TYR A 73 10.78 3.89 22.60
N PRO A 74 10.88 3.19 23.74
CA PRO A 74 11.57 1.91 23.83
C PRO A 74 10.83 0.84 23.00
N ILE A 75 11.61 0.09 22.21
CA ILE A 75 11.16 -1.06 21.43
C ILE A 75 12.15 -2.19 21.69
N ASN A 76 11.65 -3.35 22.10
CA ASN A 76 12.45 -4.53 22.39
C ASN A 76 11.99 -5.71 21.55
N PHE A 77 12.91 -6.35 20.88
CA PHE A 77 12.64 -7.57 20.12
C PHE A 77 12.81 -8.79 21.02
N HIS A 78 11.97 -9.82 20.82
CA HIS A 78 12.02 -11.05 21.58
C HIS A 78 11.68 -12.26 20.72
N SER A 79 11.77 -13.47 21.31
CA SER A 79 11.41 -14.72 20.62
C SER A 79 12.17 -14.90 19.29
N ARG A 80 11.46 -15.01 18.18
CA ARG A 80 12.08 -15.22 16.86
C ARG A 80 12.86 -14.03 16.34
N LEU A 81 12.65 -12.85 16.88
CA LEU A 81 13.30 -11.60 16.50
C LEU A 81 14.33 -11.11 17.52
N ASP A 82 14.58 -11.86 18.59
CA ASP A 82 15.52 -11.50 19.65
C ASP A 82 16.93 -11.14 19.13
N PHE A 83 17.38 -11.83 18.08
CA PHE A 83 18.66 -11.55 17.41
C PHE A 83 18.83 -10.13 16.91
N ILE A 84 17.74 -9.35 16.81
CA ILE A 84 17.78 -7.96 16.32
C ILE A 84 18.36 -7.02 17.37
N ASN A 85 18.17 -7.32 18.66
CA ASN A 85 18.60 -6.43 19.74
C ASN A 85 20.09 -6.07 19.66
N GLN A 86 20.96 -7.01 19.28
CA GLN A 86 22.41 -6.77 19.11
C GLN A 86 22.73 -5.70 18.04
N TYR A 87 21.81 -5.42 17.12
CA TYR A 87 22.00 -4.47 16.03
C TYR A 87 21.44 -3.06 16.32
N ILE A 88 20.77 -2.91 17.46
CA ILE A 88 20.19 -1.62 17.89
C ILE A 88 20.77 -1.14 19.22
N GLU A 89 21.47 -1.99 19.95
CA GLU A 89 22.15 -1.63 21.19
C GLU A 89 23.15 -0.49 20.95
N ASP A 90 23.09 0.54 21.78
CA ASP A 90 23.93 1.76 21.68
C ASP A 90 23.88 2.50 20.31
N LYS A 91 22.84 2.25 19.52
CA LYS A 91 22.63 2.94 18.24
C LYS A 91 21.60 4.05 18.36
N PRO A 92 21.69 5.10 17.51
CA PRO A 92 20.63 6.09 17.37
C PRO A 92 19.26 5.48 17.04
N TYR A 93 18.19 6.15 17.42
CA TYR A 93 16.82 5.62 17.35
C TYR A 93 16.39 5.19 15.93
N GLU A 94 16.92 5.82 14.88
CA GLU A 94 16.65 5.41 13.49
C GLU A 94 17.06 3.97 13.19
N TYR A 95 18.04 3.41 13.89
CA TYR A 95 18.41 2.00 13.76
C TYR A 95 17.34 1.08 14.35
N THR A 96 16.71 1.48 15.45
CA THR A 96 15.56 0.76 16.02
C THR A 96 14.35 0.81 15.05
N VAL A 97 14.04 1.97 14.50
CA VAL A 97 12.97 2.13 13.52
C VAL A 97 13.25 1.31 12.26
N ALA A 98 14.47 1.38 11.75
CA ALA A 98 14.90 0.58 10.60
C ALA A 98 14.78 -0.92 10.88
N ALA A 99 15.11 -1.36 12.09
CA ALA A 99 14.97 -2.74 12.52
C ALA A 99 13.50 -3.21 12.53
N VAL A 100 12.56 -2.37 12.98
CA VAL A 100 11.12 -2.64 12.89
C VAL A 100 10.68 -2.81 11.43
N LEU A 101 11.17 -1.96 10.51
CA LEU A 101 10.86 -2.08 9.08
C LEU A 101 11.40 -3.39 8.47
N VAL A 102 12.61 -3.81 8.85
CA VAL A 102 13.17 -5.10 8.40
C VAL A 102 12.41 -6.27 9.05
N ALA A 103 12.03 -6.17 10.33
CA ALA A 103 11.18 -7.16 11.00
C ALA A 103 9.83 -7.35 10.32
N GLN A 104 9.22 -6.27 9.82
CA GLN A 104 7.99 -6.33 9.01
C GLN A 104 8.21 -7.10 7.69
N GLU A 105 9.37 -6.99 7.07
CA GLU A 105 9.68 -7.80 5.89
C GLU A 105 9.91 -9.27 6.27
N LEU A 106 10.61 -9.56 7.38
CA LEU A 106 10.77 -10.90 7.94
C LEU A 106 9.42 -11.58 8.26
N SER A 107 8.43 -10.81 8.70
CA SER A 107 7.11 -11.32 9.05
C SER A 107 6.38 -12.02 7.88
N ARG A 108 6.75 -11.72 6.65
CA ARG A 108 6.18 -12.37 5.46
C ARG A 108 6.63 -13.80 5.27
N TYR A 109 7.77 -14.15 5.88
CA TYR A 109 8.43 -15.43 5.74
C TYR A 109 8.41 -16.25 7.04
N HIS A 110 7.42 -15.99 7.91
CA HIS A 110 7.30 -16.69 9.20
C HIS A 110 6.72 -18.10 9.09
N ARG A 111 6.16 -18.48 7.93
CA ARG A 111 5.50 -19.77 7.71
C ARG A 111 6.52 -20.92 7.71
N ASP A 112 6.05 -22.10 8.17
CA ASP A 112 6.88 -23.31 8.25
C ASP A 112 6.88 -24.09 6.91
N ASN A 113 7.56 -23.51 5.91
CA ASN A 113 7.87 -24.17 4.65
C ASN A 113 9.28 -23.79 4.19
N ASN A 114 9.87 -24.60 3.31
CA ASN A 114 11.28 -24.43 2.89
C ASN A 114 11.55 -23.07 2.23
N TYR A 115 10.62 -22.57 1.42
CA TYR A 115 10.74 -21.26 0.78
C TYR A 115 10.79 -20.13 1.82
N CYS A 116 9.86 -20.12 2.77
CA CYS A 116 9.83 -19.10 3.81
C CYS A 116 11.06 -19.21 4.73
N LYS A 117 11.48 -20.43 5.12
CA LYS A 117 12.69 -20.64 5.94
C LYS A 117 13.93 -20.09 5.26
N ALA A 118 14.13 -20.37 3.98
CA ALA A 118 15.28 -19.89 3.21
C ALA A 118 15.28 -18.35 3.11
N HIS A 119 14.15 -17.74 2.83
CA HIS A 119 14.04 -16.27 2.75
C HIS A 119 14.19 -15.59 4.11
N PHE A 120 13.61 -16.16 5.18
CA PHE A 120 13.79 -15.64 6.53
C PHE A 120 15.28 -15.67 6.93
N GLN A 121 15.96 -16.80 6.66
CA GLN A 121 17.40 -16.93 6.93
C GLN A 121 18.22 -15.94 6.10
N TYR A 122 17.94 -15.81 4.81
CA TYR A 122 18.59 -14.83 3.95
C TYR A 122 18.48 -13.39 4.48
N LEU A 123 17.26 -12.97 4.87
CA LEU A 123 17.04 -11.64 5.43
C LEU A 123 17.76 -11.47 6.79
N LYS A 124 17.84 -12.53 7.58
CA LYS A 124 18.57 -12.54 8.85
C LYS A 124 20.09 -12.39 8.63
N ASP A 125 20.66 -13.15 7.69
CA ASP A 125 22.09 -13.13 7.38
C ASP A 125 22.55 -11.78 6.79
N HIS A 126 21.65 -11.07 6.11
CA HIS A 126 21.89 -9.76 5.50
C HIS A 126 21.21 -8.62 6.27
N PHE A 127 20.89 -8.83 7.56
CA PHE A 127 20.10 -7.89 8.32
C PHE A 127 20.71 -6.48 8.36
N LEU A 128 22.01 -6.37 8.62
CA LEU A 128 22.74 -5.11 8.68
C LEU A 128 22.65 -4.32 7.37
N ASP A 129 22.77 -4.98 6.22
CA ASP A 129 22.67 -4.33 4.91
C ASP A 129 21.27 -3.74 4.67
N PHE A 130 20.25 -4.49 5.08
CA PHE A 130 18.87 -4.02 4.97
C PHE A 130 18.55 -2.92 5.96
N GLN A 131 19.06 -3.02 7.19
CA GLN A 131 18.90 -2.01 8.22
C GLN A 131 19.56 -0.69 7.78
N GLN A 132 20.82 -0.73 7.30
CA GLN A 132 21.50 0.48 6.84
C GLN A 132 20.76 1.16 5.68
N LYS A 133 20.32 0.38 4.67
CA LYS A 133 19.48 0.91 3.58
C LYS A 133 18.17 1.51 4.06
N ALA A 134 17.62 1.02 5.17
CA ALA A 134 16.44 1.60 5.78
C ALA A 134 16.77 2.89 6.51
N VAL A 135 17.86 2.94 7.27
CA VAL A 135 18.36 4.14 7.95
C VAL A 135 18.57 5.29 6.96
N ASP A 136 19.28 5.03 5.86
CA ASP A 136 19.55 6.05 4.83
C ASP A 136 18.25 6.67 4.29
N LYS A 137 17.24 5.83 4.03
CA LYS A 137 15.91 6.30 3.59
C LYS A 137 15.13 7.05 4.65
N LEU A 138 15.23 6.62 5.91
CA LEU A 138 14.59 7.31 7.03
C LEU A 138 15.15 8.71 7.20
N GLN A 139 16.47 8.86 7.14
CA GLN A 139 17.15 10.17 7.23
C GLN A 139 16.78 11.07 6.05
N GLU A 140 16.82 10.55 4.82
CA GLU A 140 16.39 11.30 3.63
C GLU A 140 14.93 11.76 3.74
N LYS A 141 14.05 10.89 4.20
CA LYS A 141 12.62 11.20 4.37
C LYS A 141 12.40 12.21 5.51
N LYS A 142 13.11 12.10 6.63
CA LYS A 142 13.01 13.05 7.75
C LYS A 142 13.32 14.48 7.32
N ALA A 143 14.38 14.64 6.52
CA ALA A 143 14.78 15.95 6.00
C ALA A 143 13.69 16.62 5.13
N LYS A 144 12.89 15.80 4.43
CA LYS A 144 11.84 16.27 3.50
C LYS A 144 10.47 16.42 4.16
N LEU A 145 10.11 15.48 5.03
CA LEU A 145 8.74 15.34 5.55
C LEU A 145 8.39 16.43 6.57
N LYS A 146 9.30 16.72 7.54
CA LYS A 146 9.13 17.76 8.56
C LYS A 146 7.74 17.73 9.22
N LEU A 147 7.43 16.63 9.93
CA LEU A 147 6.20 16.53 10.72
C LEU A 147 6.24 17.49 11.90
N ASP A 148 5.12 18.14 12.18
CA ASP A 148 4.97 19.05 13.30
C ASP A 148 4.58 18.30 14.59
N SER A 149 3.79 17.24 14.49
CA SER A 149 3.54 16.33 15.60
C SER A 149 3.08 14.95 15.12
N TYR A 150 3.17 13.97 16.01
CA TYR A 150 2.65 12.64 15.81
C TYR A 150 1.85 12.18 17.04
N PHE A 151 0.65 11.67 16.82
CA PHE A 151 -0.22 11.12 17.85
C PHE A 151 -0.37 9.59 17.66
N ALA A 152 0.22 8.81 18.57
CA ALA A 152 0.02 7.36 18.62
C ALA A 152 -1.28 7.09 19.40
N GLY A 153 -2.37 6.82 18.70
CA GLY A 153 -3.69 6.62 19.31
C GLY A 153 -4.83 6.56 18.30
N ASP A 154 -6.05 6.45 18.81
CA ASP A 154 -7.27 6.36 17.98
C ASP A 154 -7.40 7.58 17.05
N TRP A 155 -7.55 7.35 15.76
CA TRP A 155 -7.67 8.41 14.76
C TRP A 155 -8.90 9.32 15.00
N ARG A 156 -9.94 8.80 15.68
CA ARG A 156 -11.14 9.58 16.03
C ARG A 156 -10.82 10.63 17.09
N ASP A 157 -9.93 10.33 18.03
CA ASP A 157 -9.49 11.29 19.05
C ASP A 157 -8.58 12.37 18.42
N HIS A 158 -7.76 11.97 17.43
CA HIS A 158 -6.99 12.89 16.61
C HIS A 158 -7.88 13.82 15.79
N MET A 159 -8.95 13.27 15.20
CA MET A 159 -9.98 14.04 14.49
C MET A 159 -10.70 15.03 15.41
N GLU A 160 -11.13 14.62 16.61
CA GLU A 160 -11.77 15.53 17.57
C GLU A 160 -10.83 16.66 17.98
N THR A 161 -9.54 16.37 18.19
CA THR A 161 -8.52 17.41 18.44
C THR A 161 -8.46 18.45 17.31
N ALA A 162 -8.54 18.02 16.05
CA ALA A 162 -8.59 18.91 14.89
C ALA A 162 -9.87 19.76 14.88
N ILE A 163 -11.02 19.16 15.19
CA ILE A 163 -12.32 19.84 15.27
C ILE A 163 -12.29 20.93 16.36
N GLU A 164 -11.84 20.60 17.55
CA GLU A 164 -11.71 21.56 18.68
C GLU A 164 -10.83 22.75 18.31
N LYS A 165 -9.75 22.50 17.59
CA LYS A 165 -8.82 23.53 17.11
C LYS A 165 -9.29 24.23 15.82
N LYS A 166 -10.38 23.81 15.22
CA LYS A 166 -10.91 24.30 13.93
C LYS A 166 -9.91 24.18 12.78
N LYS A 167 -9.24 23.02 12.67
CA LYS A 167 -8.21 22.72 11.68
C LYS A 167 -8.69 21.67 10.67
N GLY A 168 -7.99 21.54 9.55
CA GLY A 168 -8.33 20.61 8.49
C GLY A 168 -8.04 19.14 8.85
N ILE A 169 -8.88 18.23 8.39
CA ILE A 169 -8.82 16.78 8.64
C ILE A 169 -8.64 16.03 7.34
N ALA A 170 -7.60 15.18 7.26
CA ALA A 170 -7.42 14.24 6.15
C ALA A 170 -7.26 12.83 6.73
N SER A 171 -8.26 11.97 6.63
CA SER A 171 -8.21 10.64 7.26
C SER A 171 -8.47 9.49 6.27
N PHE A 172 -7.71 8.41 6.47
CA PHE A 172 -7.68 7.23 5.61
C PHE A 172 -7.89 5.97 6.44
N PRO A 173 -9.04 5.84 7.13
CA PRO A 173 -9.31 4.70 7.99
C PRO A 173 -9.27 3.39 7.20
N PRO A 174 -9.10 2.24 7.89
CA PRO A 174 -9.04 0.93 7.25
C PRO A 174 -10.23 0.65 6.35
N PHE A 175 -9.99 0.02 5.19
CA PHE A 175 -11.05 -0.43 4.30
C PHE A 175 -11.55 -1.81 4.70
N PHE A 176 -12.87 -2.01 4.72
CA PHE A 176 -13.49 -3.25 5.17
C PHE A 176 -13.43 -4.38 4.13
N GLY A 177 -13.40 -4.02 2.85
CA GLY A 177 -13.42 -4.99 1.75
C GLY A 177 -12.07 -5.63 1.40
N THR A 178 -10.96 -5.25 2.04
CA THR A 178 -9.64 -5.57 1.47
C THR A 178 -8.67 -6.33 2.34
N SER A 179 -8.76 -6.34 3.67
CA SER A 179 -7.74 -7.04 4.47
C SER A 179 -8.10 -7.19 5.95
N ASP A 180 -7.65 -8.31 6.49
CA ASP A 180 -7.53 -8.52 7.91
C ASP A 180 -6.23 -7.86 8.41
N TYR A 181 -6.31 -6.61 8.84
CA TYR A 181 -5.18 -5.86 9.37
C TYR A 181 -4.58 -6.52 10.62
N ALA A 182 -5.39 -7.13 11.45
CA ALA A 182 -4.93 -7.80 12.66
C ALA A 182 -4.02 -8.98 12.34
N SER A 183 -4.37 -9.80 11.34
CA SER A 183 -3.55 -10.93 10.91
C SER A 183 -2.22 -10.49 10.30
N GLN A 184 -2.19 -9.34 9.63
CA GLN A 184 -0.99 -8.79 9.02
C GLN A 184 0.10 -8.46 10.06
N PHE A 185 -0.30 -7.95 11.21
CA PHE A 185 0.63 -7.54 12.27
C PHE A 185 0.85 -8.61 13.34
N LYS A 186 0.11 -9.72 13.31
CA LYS A 186 0.17 -10.76 14.34
C LYS A 186 1.58 -11.23 14.65
N PHE A 187 2.40 -11.49 13.63
CA PHE A 187 3.77 -11.97 13.84
C PHE A 187 4.63 -10.91 14.53
N ILE A 188 4.64 -9.68 14.05
CA ILE A 188 5.48 -8.63 14.66
C ILE A 188 5.00 -8.27 16.05
N ASN A 189 3.70 -8.13 16.28
CA ASN A 189 3.14 -7.84 17.60
C ASN A 189 3.45 -8.95 18.63
N SER A 190 3.59 -10.21 18.20
CA SER A 190 3.95 -11.32 19.08
C SER A 190 5.46 -11.50 19.27
N ASN A 191 6.31 -10.68 18.68
CA ASN A 191 7.77 -10.76 18.77
C ASN A 191 8.45 -9.42 19.08
N ILE A 192 7.67 -8.36 19.30
CA ILE A 192 8.17 -7.02 19.63
C ILE A 192 7.35 -6.45 20.78
N ALA A 193 8.04 -6.09 21.86
CA ALA A 193 7.46 -5.35 22.97
C ALA A 193 7.64 -3.84 22.71
N TRP A 194 6.54 -3.08 22.77
CA TRP A 194 6.52 -1.66 22.50
C TRP A 194 5.35 -0.98 23.24
N PRO A 195 5.35 0.33 23.43
CA PRO A 195 4.23 1.04 24.06
C PRO A 195 3.04 1.14 23.10
N GLU A 196 2.28 0.04 22.99
CA GLU A 196 1.12 -0.04 22.13
C GLU A 196 0.05 0.96 22.57
N PRO A 197 -0.41 1.85 21.68
CA PRO A 197 -1.45 2.81 22.02
C PRO A 197 -2.81 2.11 22.17
N SER A 198 -3.64 2.66 23.04
CA SER A 198 -5.05 2.23 23.13
C SER A 198 -5.85 2.79 21.95
N PHE A 199 -6.71 1.97 21.36
CA PHE A 199 -7.66 2.37 20.32
C PHE A 199 -8.92 1.53 20.41
N ARG A 200 -10.01 2.07 19.87
CA ARG A 200 -11.32 1.42 19.85
C ARG A 200 -11.51 0.60 18.58
N ASP A 201 -12.26 -0.47 18.65
CA ASP A 201 -12.65 -1.22 17.44
C ASP A 201 -13.20 -0.27 16.37
N TYR A 202 -12.85 -0.58 15.12
CA TYR A 202 -13.32 0.17 13.97
C TYR A 202 -14.25 -0.69 13.11
N ARG A 203 -15.46 -0.18 12.85
CA ARG A 203 -16.53 -0.84 12.09
C ARG A 203 -17.08 0.13 11.04
N PRO A 204 -17.80 -0.37 10.01
CA PRO A 204 -18.36 0.47 8.94
C PRO A 204 -19.19 1.66 9.46
N GLU A 205 -20.03 1.45 10.46
CA GLU A 205 -20.85 2.50 11.07
C GLU A 205 -20.03 3.65 11.68
N HIS A 206 -18.83 3.36 12.15
CA HIS A 206 -17.96 4.38 12.74
C HIS A 206 -17.43 5.37 11.69
N PHE A 207 -17.27 4.95 10.44
CA PHE A 207 -16.91 5.88 9.37
C PHE A 207 -18.04 6.89 9.11
N ARG A 208 -19.29 6.41 9.08
CA ARG A 208 -20.44 7.29 8.90
C ARG A 208 -20.52 8.34 10.01
N LEU A 209 -20.42 7.92 11.27
CA LEU A 209 -20.45 8.82 12.42
C LEU A 209 -19.32 9.87 12.36
N ALA A 210 -18.12 9.46 11.97
CA ALA A 210 -17.00 10.39 11.80
C ALA A 210 -17.23 11.39 10.66
N LEU A 211 -17.81 10.95 9.54
CA LEU A 211 -18.15 11.82 8.42
C LEU A 211 -19.23 12.85 8.82
N GLU A 212 -20.30 12.40 9.48
CA GLU A 212 -21.35 13.29 10.00
C GLU A 212 -20.76 14.29 10.99
N ARG A 213 -19.90 13.84 11.89
CA ARG A 213 -19.20 14.72 12.85
C ARG A 213 -18.35 15.79 12.17
N CYS A 214 -17.65 15.45 11.07
CA CYS A 214 -16.91 16.42 10.26
C CYS A 214 -17.86 17.43 9.60
N ILE A 215 -18.97 16.96 9.03
CA ILE A 215 -19.99 17.82 8.41
C ILE A 215 -20.54 18.82 9.43
N ASP A 216 -20.98 18.35 10.59
CA ASP A 216 -21.59 19.17 11.64
C ASP A 216 -20.63 20.17 12.26
N SER A 217 -19.33 19.84 12.30
CA SER A 217 -18.30 20.73 12.86
C SER A 217 -17.99 21.94 11.99
N GLY A 218 -18.26 21.86 10.68
CA GLY A 218 -17.95 22.90 9.69
C GLY A 218 -16.45 23.08 9.41
N VAL A 219 -15.56 22.21 9.91
CA VAL A 219 -14.13 22.24 9.57
C VAL A 219 -13.90 21.72 8.15
N ASN A 220 -12.75 22.06 7.57
CA ASN A 220 -12.33 21.46 6.33
C ASN A 220 -12.00 19.99 6.52
N TYR A 221 -12.53 19.11 5.66
CA TYR A 221 -12.25 17.68 5.78
C TYR A 221 -12.10 17.00 4.43
N MET A 222 -11.31 15.93 4.42
CA MET A 222 -11.22 14.92 3.38
C MET A 222 -11.12 13.54 4.04
N LEU A 223 -12.12 12.70 3.84
CA LEU A 223 -12.15 11.34 4.34
C LEU A 223 -12.23 10.36 3.16
N LEU A 224 -11.46 9.27 3.23
CA LEU A 224 -11.43 8.23 2.22
C LEU A 224 -11.94 6.91 2.78
N SER A 225 -12.87 6.24 2.07
CA SER A 225 -13.43 4.95 2.48
C SER A 225 -13.81 4.09 1.27
N ASP A 226 -14.05 2.80 1.51
CA ASP A 226 -14.75 1.89 0.61
C ASP A 226 -16.27 1.89 0.82
N GLN A 227 -16.79 2.74 1.74
CA GLN A 227 -18.21 2.87 2.04
C GLN A 227 -18.85 3.99 1.20
N LYS A 228 -19.94 3.64 0.50
CA LYS A 228 -20.78 4.60 -0.21
C LYS A 228 -22.10 4.77 0.50
N PHE A 229 -22.52 6.01 0.72
CA PHE A 229 -23.81 6.35 1.30
C PHE A 229 -24.76 6.87 0.23
N GLU A 230 -26.06 6.58 0.38
CA GLU A 230 -27.07 7.05 -0.58
C GLU A 230 -27.40 8.53 -0.39
N ASP A 231 -27.35 9.00 0.84
CA ASP A 231 -27.71 10.36 1.27
C ASP A 231 -26.53 11.35 1.29
N ILE A 232 -25.29 10.85 1.29
CA ILE A 232 -24.07 11.69 1.25
C ILE A 232 -23.29 11.38 -0.01
N LYS A 233 -23.33 12.31 -0.97
CA LYS A 233 -22.63 12.12 -2.25
C LYS A 233 -21.12 12.27 -2.07
N PRO A 234 -20.32 11.26 -2.50
CA PRO A 234 -18.87 11.39 -2.49
C PRO A 234 -18.39 12.44 -3.50
N THR A 235 -17.33 13.13 -3.16
CA THR A 235 -16.68 14.13 -4.01
C THR A 235 -15.94 13.48 -5.17
N LEU A 236 -15.26 12.35 -4.90
CA LEU A 236 -14.56 11.50 -5.88
C LEU A 236 -14.98 10.05 -5.70
N GLU A 237 -15.19 9.38 -6.82
CA GLU A 237 -15.31 7.92 -6.86
C GLU A 237 -14.23 7.38 -7.77
N PHE A 238 -13.49 6.36 -7.33
CA PHE A 238 -12.47 5.70 -8.14
C PHE A 238 -12.37 4.22 -7.83
N ILE A 239 -12.08 3.44 -8.86
CA ILE A 239 -11.86 2.00 -8.76
C ILE A 239 -10.38 1.75 -8.94
N GLN A 240 -9.80 1.00 -8.02
CA GLN A 240 -8.41 0.61 -8.10
C GLN A 240 -8.24 -0.90 -8.07
N GLY A 241 -7.25 -1.32 -8.86
CA GLY A 241 -6.58 -2.63 -8.91
C GLY A 241 -7.32 -3.90 -8.52
N ARG A 242 -8.19 -3.86 -7.52
CA ARG A 242 -9.00 -4.99 -7.03
C ARG A 242 -10.49 -4.82 -7.30
N LYS A 243 -10.88 -3.86 -8.13
CA LYS A 243 -12.28 -3.51 -8.39
C LYS A 243 -13.07 -3.10 -7.14
N VAL A 244 -12.41 -2.81 -6.04
CA VAL A 244 -13.05 -2.25 -4.85
C VAL A 244 -13.12 -0.75 -5.07
N PRO A 245 -14.33 -0.18 -5.14
CA PRO A 245 -14.48 1.26 -5.28
C PRO A 245 -13.99 1.96 -4.01
N HIS A 246 -13.41 3.14 -4.19
CA HIS A 246 -13.03 4.02 -3.10
C HIS A 246 -13.78 5.34 -3.27
N TYR A 247 -14.22 5.89 -2.16
CA TYR A 247 -15.03 7.10 -2.12
C TYR A 247 -14.33 8.14 -1.27
N MET A 248 -14.11 9.31 -1.85
CA MET A 248 -13.59 10.46 -1.13
C MET A 248 -14.72 11.41 -0.80
N TYR A 249 -14.83 11.79 0.46
CA TYR A 249 -15.75 12.78 0.98
C TYR A 249 -14.97 14.01 1.39
N CYS A 250 -15.28 15.17 0.81
CA CYS A 250 -14.58 16.41 1.06
C CYS A 250 -15.56 17.57 0.92
N ASN A 251 -15.48 18.57 1.82
CA ASN A 251 -16.37 19.73 1.77
C ASN A 251 -15.79 20.90 0.97
N THR A 252 -14.49 20.90 0.66
CA THR A 252 -13.82 21.97 -0.09
C THR A 252 -13.04 21.42 -1.27
N THR A 253 -13.29 21.97 -2.47
CA THR A 253 -12.59 21.55 -3.70
C THR A 253 -12.26 22.74 -4.58
N ARG A 254 -11.08 22.68 -5.24
CA ARG A 254 -10.63 23.72 -6.20
C ARG A 254 -11.31 23.66 -7.55
N SER A 255 -11.83 22.51 -7.95
CA SER A 255 -12.41 22.30 -9.27
C SER A 255 -13.57 21.33 -9.24
N SER A 256 -14.42 21.38 -10.25
CA SER A 256 -15.44 20.36 -10.47
C SER A 256 -14.77 18.99 -10.65
N VAL A 257 -15.19 18.04 -9.83
CA VAL A 257 -14.62 16.70 -9.82
C VAL A 257 -15.26 15.86 -10.91
N ARG A 258 -14.42 15.20 -11.72
CA ARG A 258 -14.86 14.16 -12.66
C ARG A 258 -14.58 12.80 -12.06
N HIS A 259 -15.56 11.92 -12.13
CA HIS A 259 -15.36 10.51 -11.77
C HIS A 259 -14.31 9.88 -12.69
N LEU A 260 -13.27 9.32 -12.11
CA LEU A 260 -12.19 8.67 -12.84
C LEU A 260 -12.43 7.17 -12.86
N PHE A 261 -13.30 6.73 -13.75
CA PHE A 261 -13.31 5.33 -14.13
C PHE A 261 -12.32 5.13 -15.28
N ALA A 262 -11.38 4.25 -15.11
CA ALA A 262 -10.58 3.78 -16.24
C ALA A 262 -11.54 3.11 -17.23
N LYS A 263 -11.82 3.78 -18.34
CA LYS A 263 -12.52 3.13 -19.45
C LYS A 263 -11.57 2.05 -19.98
N PRO A 264 -12.01 0.80 -20.13
CA PRO A 264 -11.19 -0.22 -20.77
C PRO A 264 -10.87 0.25 -22.19
N GLU A 265 -9.60 0.18 -22.57
CA GLU A 265 -9.22 0.42 -23.96
C GLU A 265 -9.81 -0.71 -24.84
N PRO A 266 -10.30 -0.39 -26.03
CA PRO A 266 -10.81 -1.41 -26.92
C PRO A 266 -9.72 -2.41 -27.27
N PHE A 267 -10.02 -3.68 -27.16
CA PHE A 267 -9.09 -4.77 -27.51
C PHE A 267 -9.16 -5.06 -29.03
N LEU A 268 -8.01 -5.05 -29.69
CA LEU A 268 -7.93 -5.26 -31.13
C LEU A 268 -8.06 -6.72 -31.54
N TYR A 269 -7.81 -7.64 -30.60
CA TYR A 269 -7.81 -9.08 -30.88
C TYR A 269 -9.10 -9.75 -30.43
N LYS A 270 -9.61 -10.66 -31.25
CA LYS A 270 -10.69 -11.59 -30.86
C LYS A 270 -10.11 -12.78 -30.11
N PRO A 271 -10.86 -13.39 -29.18
CA PRO A 271 -10.47 -14.65 -28.55
C PRO A 271 -10.20 -15.77 -29.57
N VAL A 272 -9.25 -16.62 -29.27
CA VAL A 272 -8.92 -17.76 -30.13
C VAL A 272 -10.09 -18.74 -30.18
N GLU A 273 -10.37 -19.23 -31.37
CA GLU A 273 -11.32 -20.32 -31.61
C GLU A 273 -10.55 -21.64 -31.69
N THR A 274 -10.55 -22.41 -30.60
CA THR A 274 -9.73 -23.61 -30.45
C THR A 274 -9.97 -24.63 -31.54
N GLN A 275 -11.22 -24.75 -32.06
CA GLN A 275 -11.62 -25.65 -33.15
C GLN A 275 -10.94 -25.30 -34.48
N LYS A 276 -10.43 -24.08 -34.65
CA LYS A 276 -9.72 -23.64 -35.86
C LYS A 276 -8.20 -23.83 -35.78
N LEU A 277 -7.68 -24.23 -34.62
CA LEU A 277 -6.25 -24.41 -34.44
C LEU A 277 -5.76 -25.66 -35.15
N THR A 278 -4.63 -25.54 -35.81
CA THR A 278 -3.97 -26.64 -36.52
C THR A 278 -2.48 -26.68 -36.17
N ARG A 279 -1.77 -27.73 -36.54
CA ARG A 279 -0.30 -27.79 -36.39
C ARG A 279 0.45 -26.75 -37.22
N LYS A 280 -0.22 -26.06 -38.13
CA LYS A 280 0.32 -25.01 -39.00
C LYS A 280 -0.07 -23.61 -38.50
N SER A 281 -0.85 -23.50 -37.43
CA SER A 281 -1.26 -22.24 -36.88
C SER A 281 -0.03 -21.42 -36.44
N ARG A 282 -0.02 -20.14 -36.83
CA ARG A 282 1.07 -19.21 -36.53
C ARG A 282 0.90 -18.64 -35.13
N ILE A 283 1.92 -18.84 -34.29
CA ILE A 283 1.97 -18.27 -32.93
C ILE A 283 2.81 -16.99 -32.98
N GLU A 284 2.28 -15.93 -32.43
CA GLU A 284 2.96 -14.64 -32.26
C GLU A 284 2.98 -14.26 -30.79
N ILE A 285 4.16 -13.79 -30.34
CA ILE A 285 4.33 -13.24 -29.00
C ILE A 285 4.47 -11.72 -29.14
N VAL A 286 3.46 -11.01 -28.65
CA VAL A 286 3.36 -9.56 -28.82
C VAL A 286 3.64 -8.87 -27.48
N LYS A 287 4.63 -7.96 -27.45
CA LYS A 287 4.91 -7.17 -26.25
C LYS A 287 3.70 -6.29 -25.92
N ALA A 288 3.32 -6.26 -24.66
CA ALA A 288 2.14 -5.54 -24.19
C ALA A 288 2.44 -4.77 -22.90
N GLU A 289 1.57 -3.84 -22.55
CA GLU A 289 1.57 -3.22 -21.24
C GLU A 289 0.74 -4.05 -20.25
N ALA A 290 1.06 -3.95 -18.95
CA ALA A 290 0.31 -4.67 -17.90
C ALA A 290 -1.19 -4.34 -17.91
N LYS A 291 -1.57 -3.12 -18.31
CA LYS A 291 -2.99 -2.72 -18.43
C LYS A 291 -3.78 -3.61 -19.40
N HIS A 292 -3.18 -4.05 -20.51
CA HIS A 292 -3.83 -4.91 -21.50
C HIS A 292 -4.10 -6.31 -20.92
N LEU A 293 -3.12 -6.88 -20.20
CA LEU A 293 -3.35 -8.19 -19.58
C LEU A 293 -4.33 -8.13 -18.41
N ASN A 294 -4.30 -7.03 -17.63
CA ASN A 294 -5.27 -6.83 -16.56
C ASN A 294 -6.69 -6.64 -17.12
N PHE A 295 -6.83 -5.97 -18.25
CA PHE A 295 -8.10 -5.90 -18.97
C PHE A 295 -8.61 -7.29 -19.41
N ILE A 296 -7.73 -8.14 -19.95
CA ILE A 296 -8.09 -9.54 -20.29
C ILE A 296 -8.58 -10.29 -19.05
N LYS A 297 -7.87 -10.19 -17.94
CA LYS A 297 -8.29 -10.81 -16.68
C LYS A 297 -9.67 -10.34 -16.23
N ASP A 298 -9.96 -9.05 -16.41
CA ASP A 298 -11.25 -8.48 -16.06
C ASP A 298 -12.40 -8.96 -16.92
N VAL A 299 -12.13 -9.25 -18.19
CA VAL A 299 -13.15 -9.68 -19.16
C VAL A 299 -13.37 -11.18 -19.13
N TYR A 300 -12.28 -11.96 -19.06
CA TYR A 300 -12.33 -13.41 -19.30
C TYR A 300 -12.15 -14.28 -18.06
N LEU A 301 -11.68 -13.73 -16.95
CA LEU A 301 -11.47 -14.50 -15.73
C LEU A 301 -12.53 -14.17 -14.66
N ALA A 302 -12.60 -15.00 -13.64
CA ALA A 302 -13.50 -14.80 -12.52
C ALA A 302 -13.28 -13.44 -11.83
N LYS A 303 -14.35 -12.85 -11.33
CA LYS A 303 -14.29 -11.58 -10.58
C LYS A 303 -13.34 -11.71 -9.38
N GLY A 304 -12.55 -10.69 -9.14
CA GLY A 304 -11.62 -10.62 -8.00
C GLY A 304 -10.20 -11.11 -8.28
N ILE A 305 -9.88 -11.50 -9.52
CA ILE A 305 -8.49 -11.79 -9.88
C ILE A 305 -7.65 -10.52 -9.77
N ILE A 306 -6.56 -10.62 -9.01
CA ILE A 306 -5.70 -9.48 -8.72
C ILE A 306 -4.99 -9.00 -9.99
N HIS A 307 -5.07 -7.70 -10.23
CA HIS A 307 -4.23 -7.04 -11.24
C HIS A 307 -2.76 -7.11 -10.86
N THR A 308 -1.91 -7.41 -11.83
CA THR A 308 -0.48 -7.53 -11.63
C THR A 308 0.25 -6.60 -12.61
N ALA A 309 1.32 -5.99 -12.14
CA ALA A 309 2.24 -5.22 -12.96
C ALA A 309 3.57 -5.95 -12.99
N GLY A 310 3.95 -6.45 -14.15
CA GLY A 310 5.23 -7.11 -14.39
C GLY A 310 6.26 -6.17 -15.03
N LEU A 311 7.49 -6.64 -15.06
CA LEU A 311 8.56 -5.97 -15.80
C LEU A 311 8.40 -6.16 -17.30
N VAL A 312 8.01 -7.36 -17.69
CA VAL A 312 7.83 -7.76 -19.10
C VAL A 312 6.49 -8.47 -19.23
N ASN A 313 5.71 -8.03 -20.20
CA ASN A 313 4.37 -8.51 -20.43
C ASN A 313 4.18 -8.85 -21.91
N TYR A 314 3.60 -10.00 -22.18
CA TYR A 314 3.35 -10.45 -23.55
C TYR A 314 1.90 -10.95 -23.71
N LEU A 315 1.35 -10.70 -24.89
CA LEU A 315 0.16 -11.37 -25.38
C LEU A 315 0.61 -12.56 -26.24
N VAL A 316 -0.16 -13.64 -26.16
CA VAL A 316 -0.03 -14.79 -27.05
C VAL A 316 -1.18 -14.71 -28.06
N VAL A 317 -0.81 -14.59 -29.33
CA VAL A 317 -1.75 -14.47 -30.46
C VAL A 317 -1.55 -15.66 -31.38
N ILE A 318 -2.61 -16.31 -31.79
CA ILE A 318 -2.57 -17.46 -32.70
C ILE A 318 -3.47 -17.14 -33.89
N ASP A 319 -2.89 -17.14 -35.09
CA ASP A 319 -3.57 -16.78 -36.36
C ASP A 319 -4.34 -15.45 -36.26
N GLY A 320 -3.74 -14.45 -35.59
CA GLY A 320 -4.35 -13.13 -35.37
C GLY A 320 -5.41 -13.09 -34.26
N MET A 321 -5.65 -14.19 -33.55
CA MET A 321 -6.62 -14.29 -32.45
C MET A 321 -5.90 -14.35 -31.10
N LEU A 322 -6.48 -13.72 -30.09
CA LEU A 322 -5.90 -13.67 -28.74
C LEU A 322 -6.09 -15.01 -28.01
N ALA A 323 -5.00 -15.68 -27.68
CA ALA A 323 -4.99 -16.94 -26.94
C ALA A 323 -4.69 -16.77 -25.45
N GLY A 324 -4.13 -15.64 -25.07
CA GLY A 324 -3.81 -15.37 -23.67
C GLY A 324 -2.67 -14.37 -23.49
N GLY A 325 -2.05 -14.42 -22.35
CA GLY A 325 -0.88 -13.59 -22.05
C GLY A 325 -0.10 -14.03 -20.83
N VAL A 326 1.10 -13.53 -20.72
CA VAL A 326 2.03 -13.83 -19.62
C VAL A 326 2.66 -12.55 -19.08
N ILE A 327 2.83 -12.51 -17.78
CA ILE A 327 3.43 -11.42 -17.04
C ILE A 327 4.65 -11.97 -16.31
N TYR A 328 5.81 -11.41 -16.60
CA TYR A 328 7.05 -11.73 -15.91
C TYR A 328 7.49 -10.58 -15.01
N ALA A 329 8.09 -10.92 -13.89
CA ALA A 329 8.70 -9.97 -12.97
C ALA A 329 10.10 -10.44 -12.54
N LEU A 330 10.94 -9.48 -12.15
CA LEU A 330 12.15 -9.81 -11.42
C LEU A 330 11.78 -10.21 -9.99
N ASN A 331 12.39 -11.27 -9.51
CA ASN A 331 12.29 -11.59 -8.10
C ASN A 331 13.04 -10.52 -7.30
N LYS A 332 12.53 -10.16 -6.14
CA LYS A 332 13.18 -9.19 -5.23
C LYS A 332 14.34 -9.80 -4.44
N TYR A 333 14.34 -11.09 -4.33
CA TYR A 333 15.27 -11.89 -3.55
C TYR A 333 15.76 -13.00 -4.44
N GLY A 334 16.98 -13.37 -4.53
CA GLY A 334 17.45 -14.48 -5.35
C GLY A 334 16.51 -15.72 -5.27
N VAL A 335 16.64 -16.64 -6.16
CA VAL A 335 15.85 -17.87 -6.20
C VAL A 335 16.75 -19.03 -5.81
N THR A 336 16.35 -19.81 -4.81
CA THR A 336 16.98 -21.09 -4.54
C THR A 336 16.26 -22.16 -5.36
N ALA A 337 16.96 -22.76 -6.30
CA ALA A 337 16.44 -23.89 -7.07
C ALA A 337 16.25 -25.14 -6.19
N ALA A 338 15.47 -26.10 -6.65
CA ALA A 338 15.29 -27.39 -5.98
C ALA A 338 16.64 -28.15 -5.78
N SER A 339 17.65 -27.86 -6.60
CA SER A 339 19.02 -28.35 -6.45
C SER A 339 19.79 -27.72 -5.29
N GLY A 340 19.26 -26.70 -4.62
CA GLY A 340 19.96 -25.90 -3.61
C GLY A 340 20.80 -24.77 -4.20
N GLU A 341 20.86 -24.62 -5.50
CA GLU A 341 21.59 -23.55 -6.17
C GLU A 341 20.86 -22.20 -6.00
N VAL A 342 21.62 -21.16 -5.65
CA VAL A 342 21.09 -19.81 -5.41
C VAL A 342 21.41 -18.92 -6.60
N TYR A 343 20.36 -18.39 -7.23
CA TYR A 343 20.48 -17.44 -8.33
C TYR A 343 20.26 -16.01 -7.83
N HIS A 344 21.10 -15.09 -8.30
CA HIS A 344 20.99 -13.69 -7.94
C HIS A 344 19.72 -13.06 -8.58
N VAL A 345 19.22 -11.98 -7.97
CA VAL A 345 18.02 -11.26 -8.45
C VAL A 345 18.12 -10.82 -9.93
N SER A 346 19.33 -10.44 -10.39
CA SER A 346 19.57 -10.03 -11.78
C SER A 346 19.56 -11.18 -12.77
N GLU A 347 19.67 -12.42 -12.30
CA GLU A 347 19.75 -13.63 -13.13
C GLU A 347 18.40 -14.33 -13.26
N CYS A 348 17.40 -13.90 -12.47
CA CYS A 348 16.12 -14.58 -12.39
C CYS A 348 14.97 -13.69 -12.84
N ILE A 349 14.23 -14.20 -13.81
CA ILE A 349 12.90 -13.72 -14.14
C ILE A 349 11.91 -14.81 -13.82
N TYR A 350 10.80 -14.49 -13.16
CA TYR A 350 9.77 -15.47 -12.81
C TYR A 350 8.42 -15.10 -13.43
N LEU A 351 7.64 -16.13 -13.72
CA LEU A 351 6.27 -15.97 -14.19
C LEU A 351 5.42 -15.46 -13.01
N LEU A 352 5.01 -14.20 -13.08
CA LEU A 352 4.19 -13.57 -12.07
C LEU A 352 2.72 -13.95 -12.23
N SER A 353 2.25 -14.04 -13.46
CA SER A 353 0.89 -14.40 -13.81
C SER A 353 0.80 -14.81 -15.26
N ASP A 354 -0.07 -15.75 -15.54
CA ASP A 354 -0.49 -16.14 -16.87
C ASP A 354 -2.01 -16.13 -16.99
N VAL A 355 -2.50 -16.06 -18.20
CA VAL A 355 -3.91 -16.17 -18.54
C VAL A 355 -4.06 -16.82 -19.91
N THR A 356 -4.93 -17.81 -20.00
CA THR A 356 -5.36 -18.40 -21.26
C THR A 356 -6.83 -18.09 -21.49
N ILE A 357 -7.18 -17.82 -22.71
CA ILE A 357 -8.55 -17.51 -23.12
C ILE A 357 -8.89 -18.28 -24.39
N SER A 358 -10.13 -18.71 -24.49
CA SER A 358 -10.71 -19.31 -25.68
C SER A 358 -12.17 -18.90 -25.81
N ASN A 359 -12.78 -19.22 -26.92
CA ASN A 359 -14.22 -19.06 -27.14
C ASN A 359 -15.07 -20.18 -26.53
N GLU A 360 -14.45 -21.17 -25.92
CA GLU A 360 -15.11 -22.27 -25.22
C GLU A 360 -15.19 -21.92 -23.74
N ASN A 361 -16.36 -21.48 -23.28
CA ASN A 361 -16.74 -21.34 -21.88
C ASN A 361 -18.03 -22.13 -21.62
#